data_66fe52e6fd466dfd2434162f274c259f
#
_entry.id   66fe52e6fd466dfd2434162f274c259f
#
_cell.length_a   1.000
_cell.length_b   1.000
_cell.length_c   1.000
_cell.angle_alpha   90.00
_cell.angle_beta   90.00
_cell.angle_gamma   90.00
#
_symmetry.space_group_name_H-M   'P 1'
#
loop_
_entity.id
_entity.type
_entity.pdbx_description
1 polymer ?
#
loop_
_entity_poly.entity_id
_entity_poly.type
_entity_poly.pdbx_seq_one_letter_code
_entity_poly.pdbx_strand_id
1 'polypeptide(L)'
;MPELPEVESVRRGLVAAELRAPVAEIWRSAFKLRVGKSWAAENLGCLEGNVPKDIRRRGKYLVWEFAGPGGAAHGLVIHLGMSGRCGVTTAAQPRVAHTHFALRFGDQREVRLVDPRRFGGLRAGPLGELLASEPLSGLGPEPLEPGFSGAVLAERLGSSRRPIRDALLDHEAVAGLGNIYAG
;
A
#
# COMPACT_ATOMS: atom_id res chain seq x y z
N MET A 1 -7.09 4.41 12.65
CA MET A 1 -6.12 4.61 11.55
C MET A 1 -5.65 3.24 11.12
N PRO A 2 -5.67 2.88 9.84
CA PRO A 2 -5.13 1.60 9.40
C PRO A 2 -3.65 1.47 9.77
N GLU A 3 -3.32 0.46 10.57
CA GLU A 3 -1.96 0.05 10.89
C GLU A 3 -1.67 -1.29 10.20
N LEU A 4 -0.62 -1.97 10.57
CA LEU A 4 -0.21 -3.23 9.95
C LEU A 4 -1.35 -4.27 9.83
N PRO A 5 -2.13 -4.58 10.90
CA PRO A 5 -3.17 -5.63 10.82
C PRO A 5 -4.30 -5.27 9.84
N GLU A 6 -4.74 -4.01 9.83
CA GLU A 6 -5.80 -3.57 8.92
C GLU A 6 -5.31 -3.57 7.46
N VAL A 7 -4.06 -3.15 7.22
CA VAL A 7 -3.45 -3.20 5.88
C VAL A 7 -3.27 -4.64 5.41
N GLU A 8 -2.87 -5.54 6.31
CA GLU A 8 -2.76 -6.98 6.00
C GLU A 8 -4.14 -7.59 5.68
N SER A 9 -5.19 -7.20 6.40
CA SER A 9 -6.56 -7.62 6.11
C SER A 9 -7.00 -7.19 4.70
N VAL A 10 -6.72 -5.94 4.32
CA VAL A 10 -6.98 -5.44 2.97
C VAL A 10 -6.19 -6.24 1.93
N ARG A 11 -4.90 -6.48 2.17
CA ARG A 11 -4.06 -7.29 1.27
C ARG A 11 -4.68 -8.67 1.02
N ARG A 12 -5.07 -9.36 2.09
CA ARG A 12 -5.70 -10.68 1.98
C ARG A 12 -7.00 -10.64 1.18
N GLY A 13 -7.82 -9.62 1.37
CA GLY A 13 -9.05 -9.43 0.59
C GLY A 13 -8.79 -9.22 -0.90
N LEU A 14 -7.75 -8.44 -1.24
CA LEU A 14 -7.35 -8.24 -2.63
C LEU A 14 -6.76 -9.52 -3.27
N VAL A 15 -5.96 -10.29 -2.53
CA VAL A 15 -5.43 -11.59 -3.00
C VAL A 15 -6.57 -12.59 -3.23
N ALA A 16 -7.51 -12.70 -2.28
CA ALA A 16 -8.66 -13.60 -2.39
C ALA A 16 -9.60 -13.26 -3.56
N ALA A 17 -9.55 -12.04 -4.05
CA ALA A 17 -10.33 -11.64 -5.23
C ALA A 17 -9.77 -12.18 -6.55
N GLU A 18 -8.54 -12.72 -6.56
CA GLU A 18 -7.91 -13.34 -7.74
C GLU A 18 -8.03 -12.49 -9.01
N LEU A 19 -7.64 -11.23 -8.93
CA LEU A 19 -7.64 -10.32 -10.07
C LEU A 19 -6.55 -10.75 -11.06
N ARG A 20 -6.95 -11.19 -12.25
CA ARG A 20 -6.04 -11.72 -13.26
C ARG A 20 -6.19 -11.06 -14.63
N ALA A 21 -7.26 -10.29 -14.82
CA ALA A 21 -7.47 -9.56 -16.05
C ALA A 21 -6.53 -8.34 -16.13
N PRO A 22 -6.11 -7.89 -17.33
CA PRO A 22 -5.29 -6.71 -17.45
C PRO A 22 -6.04 -5.45 -16.96
N VAL A 23 -5.28 -4.46 -16.56
CA VAL A 23 -5.80 -3.13 -16.21
C VAL A 23 -6.38 -2.48 -17.47
N ALA A 24 -7.67 -2.18 -17.44
CA ALA A 24 -8.39 -1.59 -18.58
C ALA A 24 -8.56 -0.07 -18.47
N GLU A 25 -8.65 0.45 -17.23
CA GLU A 25 -8.84 1.87 -17.00
C GLU A 25 -8.36 2.28 -15.61
N ILE A 26 -7.81 3.46 -15.53
CA ILE A 26 -7.42 4.11 -14.27
C ILE A 26 -8.22 5.40 -14.12
N TRP A 27 -9.00 5.47 -13.06
CA TRP A 27 -9.77 6.66 -12.74
C TRP A 27 -9.25 7.32 -11.46
N ARG A 28 -9.20 8.64 -11.46
CA ARG A 28 -8.87 9.46 -10.29
C ARG A 28 -9.88 10.61 -10.15
N SER A 29 -10.21 10.93 -8.90
CA SER A 29 -10.95 12.15 -8.62
C SER A 29 -10.07 13.39 -8.88
N ALA A 30 -10.72 14.55 -9.04
CA ALA A 30 -10.03 15.84 -9.14
C ALA A 30 -9.32 16.25 -7.83
N PHE A 31 -9.66 15.61 -6.72
CA PHE A 31 -9.10 15.95 -5.41
C PHE A 31 -7.74 15.27 -5.21
N LYS A 32 -6.75 16.05 -4.79
CA LYS A 32 -5.42 15.52 -4.44
C LYS A 32 -5.47 14.76 -3.13
N LEU A 33 -4.86 13.58 -3.10
CA LEU A 33 -4.51 12.87 -1.87
C LEU A 33 -3.37 13.64 -1.17
N ARG A 34 -3.32 13.59 0.17
CA ARG A 34 -2.47 14.47 0.98
C ARG A 34 -1.20 13.82 1.53
N VAL A 35 -0.93 12.55 1.19
CA VAL A 35 0.30 11.90 1.64
C VAL A 35 1.50 12.56 0.99
N GLY A 36 2.30 13.20 1.82
CA GLY A 36 3.62 13.76 1.56
C GLY A 36 3.83 14.49 0.23
N LYS A 37 4.64 15.53 0.21
CA LYS A 37 4.99 16.26 -1.01
C LYS A 37 5.66 15.38 -2.09
N SER A 38 6.19 14.21 -1.69
CA SER A 38 6.88 13.25 -2.58
C SER A 38 5.98 12.17 -3.19
N TRP A 39 4.71 12.07 -2.78
CA TRP A 39 3.75 11.07 -3.24
C TRP A 39 2.70 11.68 -4.16
N ALA A 40 3.12 12.40 -5.17
CA ALA A 40 2.22 12.72 -6.26
C ALA A 40 1.77 11.41 -6.92
N ALA A 41 0.47 11.27 -7.19
CA ALA A 41 -0.07 10.14 -7.94
C ALA A 41 0.38 10.23 -9.41
N GLU A 42 1.68 10.30 -9.62
CA GLU A 42 2.34 10.42 -10.90
C GLU A 42 2.49 9.03 -11.51
N ASN A 43 2.46 8.97 -12.81
CA ASN A 43 2.69 7.78 -13.63
C ASN A 43 1.71 6.61 -13.45
N LEU A 44 0.52 6.80 -12.88
CA LEU A 44 -0.45 5.70 -12.77
C LEU A 44 -0.76 5.08 -14.15
N GLY A 45 -0.73 5.86 -15.23
CA GLY A 45 -0.94 5.37 -16.60
C GLY A 45 0.01 4.24 -17.03
N CYS A 46 1.18 4.11 -16.40
CA CYS A 46 2.10 3.00 -16.69
C CYS A 46 1.52 1.62 -16.35
N LEU A 47 0.41 1.54 -15.61
CA LEU A 47 -0.25 0.29 -15.25
C LEU A 47 -1.27 -0.18 -16.29
N GLU A 48 -1.70 0.67 -17.21
CA GLU A 48 -2.69 0.29 -18.23
C GLU A 48 -2.16 -0.85 -19.11
N GLY A 49 -3.01 -1.84 -19.37
CA GLY A 49 -2.67 -3.05 -20.10
C GLY A 49 -1.86 -4.09 -19.31
N ASN A 50 -1.34 -3.75 -18.14
CA ASN A 50 -0.55 -4.67 -17.33
C ASN A 50 -1.43 -5.64 -16.55
N VAL A 51 -0.91 -6.83 -16.28
CA VAL A 51 -1.62 -7.91 -15.57
C VAL A 51 -1.15 -7.98 -14.12
N PRO A 52 -2.07 -8.01 -13.13
CA PRO A 52 -1.72 -8.22 -11.74
C PRO A 52 -0.94 -9.51 -11.52
N LYS A 53 0.09 -9.49 -10.71
CA LYS A 53 0.95 -10.62 -10.38
C LYS A 53 0.87 -10.99 -8.90
N ASP A 54 1.26 -10.08 -8.04
CA ASP A 54 1.39 -10.32 -6.61
C ASP A 54 1.06 -9.06 -5.83
N ILE A 55 0.53 -9.24 -4.62
CA ILE A 55 0.25 -8.14 -3.69
C ILE A 55 0.93 -8.45 -2.37
N ARG A 56 1.92 -7.66 -2.03
CA ARG A 56 2.66 -7.73 -0.77
C ARG A 56 2.27 -6.56 0.13
N ARG A 57 2.56 -6.71 1.40
CA ARG A 57 2.52 -5.61 2.37
C ARG A 57 3.96 -5.30 2.80
N ARG A 58 4.26 -4.02 2.93
CA ARG A 58 5.48 -3.53 3.55
C ARG A 58 5.10 -2.44 4.57
N GLY A 59 5.20 -2.72 5.84
CA GLY A 59 4.70 -1.85 6.90
C GLY A 59 3.21 -1.56 6.74
N LYS A 60 2.86 -0.30 6.53
CA LYS A 60 1.48 0.17 6.28
C LYS A 60 1.18 0.41 4.80
N TYR A 61 2.03 -0.12 3.91
CA TYR A 61 1.92 0.03 2.46
C TYR A 61 1.51 -1.29 1.81
N LEU A 62 0.56 -1.22 0.89
CA LEU A 62 0.31 -2.30 -0.08
C LEU A 62 1.24 -2.06 -1.26
N VAL A 63 1.96 -3.07 -1.67
CA VAL A 63 2.84 -3.06 -2.84
C VAL A 63 2.29 -4.08 -3.83
N TRP A 64 1.71 -3.58 -4.90
CA TRP A 64 1.09 -4.42 -5.92
C TRP A 64 2.00 -4.49 -7.14
N GLU A 65 2.39 -5.68 -7.53
CA GLU A 65 3.21 -5.97 -8.70
C GLU A 65 2.34 -6.29 -9.92
N PHE A 66 2.71 -5.73 -11.06
CA PHE A 66 2.07 -5.93 -12.35
C PHE A 66 3.12 -6.35 -13.40
N ALA A 67 2.74 -7.30 -14.26
CA ALA A 67 3.54 -7.65 -15.42
C ALA A 67 3.07 -6.82 -16.62
N GLY A 68 3.98 -6.07 -17.18
CA GLY A 68 3.80 -5.32 -18.41
C GLY A 68 4.29 -6.07 -19.66
N PRO A 69 4.06 -5.48 -20.84
CA PRO A 69 4.61 -5.99 -22.10
C PRO A 69 6.12 -6.14 -22.03
N GLY A 70 6.65 -7.21 -22.66
CA GLY A 70 8.09 -7.48 -22.69
C GLY A 70 8.69 -7.91 -21.36
N GLY A 71 7.86 -8.25 -20.35
CA GLY A 71 8.32 -8.69 -19.03
C GLY A 71 8.69 -7.55 -18.08
N ALA A 72 8.36 -6.30 -18.43
CA ALA A 72 8.56 -5.17 -17.54
C ALA A 72 7.74 -5.33 -16.24
N ALA A 73 8.37 -5.15 -15.08
CA ALA A 73 7.70 -5.17 -13.79
C ALA A 73 7.36 -3.74 -13.35
N HIS A 74 6.06 -3.46 -13.23
CA HIS A 74 5.56 -2.21 -12.67
C HIS A 74 4.97 -2.44 -11.28
N GLY A 75 4.95 -1.41 -10.48
CA GLY A 75 4.38 -1.45 -9.14
C GLY A 75 3.31 -0.38 -8.93
N LEU A 76 2.37 -0.67 -8.04
CA LEU A 76 1.46 0.29 -7.44
C LEU A 76 1.61 0.21 -5.92
N VAL A 77 2.07 1.28 -5.32
CA VAL A 77 2.14 1.41 -3.86
C VAL A 77 0.93 2.20 -3.37
N ILE A 78 0.20 1.63 -2.40
CA ILE A 78 -0.98 2.26 -1.81
C ILE A 78 -0.74 2.43 -0.31
N HIS A 79 -0.92 3.64 0.20
CA HIS A 79 -0.99 3.95 1.63
C HIS A 79 -2.41 4.38 1.99
N LEU A 80 -3.02 3.73 2.99
CA LEU A 80 -4.42 3.99 3.33
C LEU A 80 -4.61 5.29 4.15
N GLY A 81 -3.54 5.88 4.65
CA GLY A 81 -3.64 7.07 5.49
C GLY A 81 -4.35 6.78 6.82
N MET A 82 -5.27 7.67 7.20
CA MET A 82 -6.00 7.57 8.48
C MET A 82 -7.42 7.01 8.33
N SER A 83 -8.03 7.13 7.16
CA SER A 83 -9.44 6.77 6.92
C SER A 83 -9.64 6.03 5.61
N GLY A 84 -8.57 5.73 4.88
CA GLY A 84 -8.62 5.06 3.61
C GLY A 84 -9.09 3.61 3.74
N ARG A 85 -9.94 3.22 2.81
CA ARG A 85 -10.42 1.85 2.61
C ARG A 85 -10.15 1.46 1.17
N CYS A 86 -9.64 0.27 0.98
CA CYS A 86 -9.37 -0.27 -0.34
C CYS A 86 -10.05 -1.63 -0.46
N GLY A 87 -10.73 -1.88 -1.56
CA GLY A 87 -11.45 -3.13 -1.77
C GLY A 87 -11.92 -3.31 -3.20
N VAL A 88 -12.38 -4.53 -3.50
CA VAL A 88 -12.88 -4.93 -4.82
C VAL A 88 -14.38 -4.74 -4.90
N THR A 89 -14.83 -4.27 -6.05
CA THR A 89 -16.24 -4.13 -6.41
C THR A 89 -16.41 -4.36 -7.92
N THR A 90 -17.58 -4.13 -8.46
CA THR A 90 -17.81 -4.13 -9.91
C THR A 90 -17.88 -2.72 -10.47
N ALA A 91 -17.46 -2.52 -11.71
CA ALA A 91 -17.56 -1.22 -12.39
C ALA A 91 -19.00 -0.73 -12.55
N ALA A 92 -19.99 -1.65 -12.53
CA ALA A 92 -21.42 -1.32 -12.60
C ALA A 92 -21.94 -0.61 -11.34
N GLN A 93 -21.28 -0.79 -10.19
CA GLN A 93 -21.68 -0.10 -8.96
C GLN A 93 -21.24 1.37 -9.00
N PRO A 94 -22.13 2.33 -8.70
CA PRO A 94 -21.75 3.72 -8.60
C PRO A 94 -20.57 3.93 -7.64
N ARG A 95 -19.69 4.87 -7.96
CA ARG A 95 -18.62 5.27 -7.04
C ARG A 95 -19.21 6.04 -5.87
N VAL A 96 -18.97 5.55 -4.67
CA VAL A 96 -19.44 6.22 -3.44
C VAL A 96 -18.67 7.53 -3.20
N ALA A 97 -19.23 8.40 -2.36
CA ALA A 97 -18.56 9.62 -1.94
C ALA A 97 -17.15 9.33 -1.40
N HIS A 98 -16.22 10.25 -1.65
CA HIS A 98 -14.81 10.11 -1.25
C HIS A 98 -14.03 8.98 -1.92
N THR A 99 -14.54 8.41 -3.02
CA THR A 99 -13.71 7.58 -3.90
C THR A 99 -12.71 8.50 -4.60
N HIS A 100 -11.42 8.22 -4.47
CA HIS A 100 -10.35 9.05 -5.03
C HIS A 100 -9.51 8.34 -6.09
N PHE A 101 -9.59 7.02 -6.13
CA PHE A 101 -8.92 6.19 -7.12
C PHE A 101 -9.75 4.96 -7.41
N ALA A 102 -9.74 4.53 -8.66
CA ALA A 102 -10.30 3.27 -9.10
C ALA A 102 -9.42 2.67 -10.19
N LEU A 103 -9.12 1.39 -10.06
CA LEU A 103 -8.38 0.57 -11.02
C LEU A 103 -9.35 -0.47 -11.55
N ARG A 104 -9.79 -0.31 -12.81
CA ARG A 104 -10.70 -1.23 -13.48
C ARG A 104 -9.94 -2.24 -14.30
N PHE A 105 -10.35 -3.49 -14.21
CA PHE A 105 -9.81 -4.62 -14.97
C PHE A 105 -10.71 -4.99 -16.16
N GLY A 106 -10.16 -5.72 -17.11
CA GLY A 106 -10.88 -6.13 -18.32
C GLY A 106 -12.10 -7.02 -18.04
N ASP A 107 -12.19 -7.66 -16.89
CA ASP A 107 -13.34 -8.45 -16.43
C ASP A 107 -14.41 -7.63 -15.69
N GLN A 108 -14.37 -6.30 -15.78
CA GLN A 108 -15.30 -5.35 -15.16
C GLN A 108 -15.22 -5.32 -13.61
N ARG A 109 -14.27 -5.96 -12.98
CA ARG A 109 -13.98 -5.72 -11.56
C ARG A 109 -13.19 -4.44 -11.39
N GLU A 110 -13.38 -3.77 -10.27
CA GLU A 110 -12.74 -2.50 -9.96
C GLU A 110 -12.21 -2.50 -8.53
N VAL A 111 -10.96 -2.12 -8.33
CA VAL A 111 -10.41 -1.84 -7.01
C VAL A 111 -10.53 -0.36 -6.74
N ARG A 112 -11.12 0.01 -5.63
CA ARG A 112 -11.37 1.41 -5.25
C ARG A 112 -10.64 1.79 -3.97
N LEU A 113 -10.07 3.00 -3.95
CA LEU A 113 -9.63 3.67 -2.73
C LEU A 113 -10.66 4.75 -2.36
N VAL A 114 -11.30 4.56 -1.21
CA VAL A 114 -12.25 5.52 -0.62
C VAL A 114 -11.60 6.12 0.61
N ASP A 115 -11.39 7.44 0.65
CA ASP A 115 -10.69 8.10 1.76
C ASP A 115 -11.27 9.49 2.08
N PRO A 116 -12.21 9.59 3.03
CA PRO A 116 -12.85 10.86 3.40
C PRO A 116 -11.87 11.96 3.80
N ARG A 117 -10.76 11.62 4.44
CA ARG A 117 -9.76 12.59 4.92
C ARG A 117 -8.66 12.89 3.91
N ARG A 118 -8.53 12.06 2.87
CA ARG A 118 -7.51 12.17 1.81
C ARG A 118 -6.06 12.12 2.33
N PHE A 119 -5.82 11.41 3.41
CA PHE A 119 -4.48 11.14 3.95
C PHE A 119 -3.82 9.89 3.36
N GLY A 120 -4.55 9.19 2.50
CA GLY A 120 -4.01 8.12 1.69
C GLY A 120 -3.10 8.62 0.57
N GLY A 121 -2.36 7.71 -0.03
CA GLY A 121 -1.45 7.99 -1.13
C GLY A 121 -1.33 6.84 -2.11
N LEU A 122 -0.94 7.19 -3.33
CA LEU A 122 -0.73 6.28 -4.43
C LEU A 122 0.55 6.66 -5.16
N ARG A 123 1.36 5.67 -5.53
CA ARG A 123 2.52 5.85 -6.38
C ARG A 123 2.68 4.66 -7.30
N ALA A 124 2.86 4.89 -8.60
CA ALA A 124 3.15 3.84 -9.57
C ALA A 124 4.45 4.14 -10.33
N GLY A 125 5.07 3.10 -10.86
CA GLY A 125 6.30 3.18 -11.62
C GLY A 125 6.98 1.83 -11.74
N PRO A 126 8.24 1.79 -12.22
CA PRO A 126 9.05 0.57 -12.21
C PRO A 126 9.16 0.00 -10.80
N LEU A 127 8.86 -1.30 -10.64
CA LEU A 127 8.78 -1.93 -9.31
C LEU A 127 10.09 -1.79 -8.51
N GLY A 128 11.24 -2.00 -9.16
CA GLY A 128 12.55 -1.88 -8.51
C GLY A 128 12.82 -0.49 -7.95
N GLU A 129 12.44 0.57 -8.68
CA GLU A 129 12.60 1.95 -8.23
C GLU A 129 11.69 2.27 -7.03
N LEU A 130 10.46 1.77 -7.06
CA LEU A 130 9.52 1.96 -5.95
C LEU A 130 10.05 1.31 -4.67
N LEU A 131 10.55 0.07 -4.76
CA LEU A 131 11.09 -0.67 -3.62
C LEU A 131 12.38 -0.03 -3.06
N ALA A 132 13.22 0.53 -3.92
CA ALA A 132 14.46 1.18 -3.54
C ALA A 132 14.28 2.63 -3.04
N SER A 133 13.09 3.20 -3.15
CA SER A 133 12.83 4.58 -2.75
C SER A 133 12.09 4.68 -1.41
N GLU A 134 12.28 5.84 -0.75
CA GLU A 134 11.50 6.16 0.45
C GLU A 134 9.98 6.21 0.14
N PRO A 135 9.15 5.79 1.11
CA PRO A 135 9.51 5.33 2.45
C PRO A 135 9.76 3.82 2.56
N LEU A 136 9.69 3.04 1.46
CA LEU A 136 9.78 1.59 1.53
C LEU A 136 11.20 1.11 1.89
N SER A 137 12.22 1.77 1.36
CA SER A 137 13.63 1.42 1.59
C SER A 137 14.09 1.60 3.04
N GLY A 138 13.53 2.60 3.75
CA GLY A 138 13.89 2.90 5.13
C GLY A 138 13.12 2.10 6.18
N LEU A 139 12.15 1.25 5.78
CA LEU A 139 11.39 0.47 6.76
C LEU A 139 12.22 -0.65 7.41
N GLY A 140 12.06 -0.81 8.71
CA GLY A 140 12.65 -1.91 9.49
C GLY A 140 12.03 -3.28 9.19
N PRO A 141 12.37 -4.31 9.97
CA PRO A 141 11.86 -5.67 9.77
C PRO A 141 10.34 -5.75 9.91
N GLU A 142 9.75 -6.72 9.22
CA GLU A 142 8.32 -7.01 9.22
C GLU A 142 7.94 -7.92 10.39
N PRO A 143 7.05 -7.49 11.30
CA PRO A 143 6.70 -8.31 12.47
C PRO A 143 5.98 -9.62 12.16
N LEU A 144 5.38 -9.75 10.97
CA LEU A 144 4.67 -10.97 10.55
C LEU A 144 5.53 -11.91 9.71
N GLU A 145 6.78 -11.57 9.44
CA GLU A 145 7.68 -12.46 8.70
C GLU A 145 8.32 -13.50 9.62
N PRO A 146 8.58 -14.73 9.14
CA PRO A 146 9.11 -15.83 9.96
C PRO A 146 10.45 -15.52 10.64
N GLY A 147 11.23 -14.60 10.07
CA GLY A 147 12.52 -14.17 10.65
C GLY A 147 12.41 -13.15 11.77
N PHE A 148 11.22 -12.62 12.07
CA PHE A 148 11.06 -11.66 13.15
C PHE A 148 10.98 -12.35 14.51
N SER A 149 11.75 -11.85 15.49
CA SER A 149 11.79 -12.39 16.85
C SER A 149 12.05 -11.28 17.87
N GLY A 150 11.86 -11.60 19.15
CA GLY A 150 12.22 -10.69 20.23
C GLY A 150 13.72 -10.29 20.22
N ALA A 151 14.60 -11.19 19.79
CA ALA A 151 16.01 -10.89 19.61
C ALA A 151 16.26 -9.86 18.50
N VAL A 152 15.61 -10.02 17.35
CA VAL A 152 15.69 -9.05 16.24
C VAL A 152 15.17 -7.68 16.70
N LEU A 153 14.05 -7.65 17.41
CA LEU A 153 13.52 -6.40 17.96
C LEU A 153 14.47 -5.76 18.95
N ALA A 154 15.02 -6.54 19.91
CA ALA A 154 15.97 -6.05 20.88
C ALA A 154 17.23 -5.48 20.24
N GLU A 155 17.77 -6.13 19.20
CA GLU A 155 18.89 -5.63 18.41
C GLU A 155 18.57 -4.28 17.75
N ARG A 156 17.39 -4.16 17.13
CA ARG A 156 16.93 -2.93 16.47
C ARG A 156 16.68 -1.79 17.44
N LEU A 157 16.17 -2.06 18.62
CA LEU A 157 16.00 -1.05 19.66
C LEU A 157 17.34 -0.65 20.29
N GLY A 158 18.31 -1.53 20.30
CA GLY A 158 19.68 -1.29 20.74
C GLY A 158 19.74 -0.69 22.16
N SER A 159 20.60 0.31 22.34
CA SER A 159 20.76 1.06 23.59
C SER A 159 19.86 2.31 23.68
N SER A 160 18.77 2.34 22.93
CA SER A 160 17.83 3.48 22.93
C SER A 160 17.30 3.74 24.33
N ARG A 161 17.34 5.01 24.76
CA ARG A 161 16.76 5.48 26.03
C ARG A 161 15.33 6.04 25.86
N ARG A 162 14.79 5.98 24.65
CA ARG A 162 13.40 6.40 24.39
C ARG A 162 12.43 5.47 25.12
N PRO A 163 11.25 5.96 25.56
CA PRO A 163 10.17 5.09 26.00
C PRO A 163 9.92 3.99 24.96
N ILE A 164 9.63 2.77 25.38
CA ILE A 164 9.47 1.62 24.49
C ILE A 164 8.39 1.88 23.42
N ARG A 165 7.32 2.54 23.80
CA ARG A 165 6.26 2.94 22.89
C ARG A 165 6.79 3.81 21.74
N ASP A 166 7.58 4.83 22.07
CA ASP A 166 8.12 5.75 21.06
C ASP A 166 9.16 5.06 20.16
N ALA A 167 9.89 4.10 20.71
CA ALA A 167 10.81 3.28 19.94
C ALA A 167 10.07 2.32 18.99
N LEU A 168 8.92 1.78 19.39
CA LEU A 168 8.06 0.94 18.54
C LEU A 168 7.33 1.74 17.44
N LEU A 169 7.14 3.04 17.62
CA LEU A 169 6.57 3.92 16.58
C LEU A 169 7.58 4.29 15.49
N ASP A 170 8.85 4.00 15.72
CA ASP A 170 9.91 4.19 14.75
C ASP A 170 9.86 3.09 13.68
N HIS A 171 9.44 3.46 12.49
CA HIS A 171 9.27 2.49 11.39
C HIS A 171 10.58 1.92 10.85
N GLU A 172 11.74 2.51 11.20
CA GLU A 172 13.06 1.95 10.91
C GLU A 172 13.42 0.84 11.90
N ALA A 173 12.92 0.91 13.13
CA ALA A 173 13.12 -0.15 14.14
C ALA A 173 12.20 -1.35 13.85
N VAL A 174 10.91 -1.11 13.57
CA VAL A 174 9.93 -2.13 13.23
C VAL A 174 8.86 -1.58 12.32
N ALA A 175 8.58 -2.27 11.21
CA ALA A 175 7.63 -1.78 10.23
C ALA A 175 6.16 -1.94 10.68
N GLY A 176 5.34 -0.93 10.43
CA GLY A 176 3.90 -1.06 10.43
C GLY A 176 3.16 -0.83 11.73
N LEU A 177 3.83 -0.69 12.87
CA LEU A 177 3.18 -0.33 14.13
C LEU A 177 2.79 1.16 14.14
N GLY A 178 1.74 1.46 14.86
CA GLY A 178 1.27 2.83 15.08
C GLY A 178 0.72 2.99 16.49
N ASN A 179 0.02 4.10 16.74
CA ASN A 179 -0.43 4.46 18.08
C ASN A 179 -1.39 3.46 18.73
N ILE A 180 -2.11 2.64 17.95
CA ILE A 180 -3.07 1.66 18.47
C ILE A 180 -2.33 0.43 18.99
N TYR A 181 -1.38 -0.09 18.20
CA TYR A 181 -0.68 -1.33 18.54
C TYR A 181 0.62 -1.14 19.33
N ALA A 182 1.13 0.09 19.45
CA ALA A 182 2.26 0.42 20.31
C ALA A 182 1.84 0.98 21.68
N GLY A 183 0.52 1.15 21.91
CA GLY A 183 -0.04 1.72 23.13
C GLY A 183 -0.42 0.73 24.20
#